data_036ac741c35c89965c746e4c28482549
#
_entry.id   036ac741c35c89965c746e4c28482549
#
_cell.length_a   1.000
_cell.length_b   1.000
_cell.length_c   1.000
_cell.angle_alpha   90.00
_cell.angle_beta   90.00
_cell.angle_gamma   90.00
#
_symmetry.space_group_name_H-M   'P 1'
#
loop_
_entity.id
_entity.type
_entity.pdbx_description
1 polymer ?
#
loop_
_entity_poly.entity_id
_entity_poly.type
_entity_poly.pdbx_seq_one_letter_code
_entity_poly.pdbx_strand_id
1 'polypeptide(L)'
;MKSLNLMKPVLLCFSAFMLHALEGQGKGYYVSAAAGDGGDGTHVRPFKDIQAAATLAEAGDTVYVTGGLYVVEGLKPGHSGSEGRFVVFRPLPGTGEVVVRHPDVLPGDYSAVFDLSGLKYVWLGGFTFRDFKYAKCAVSMNGSEGCVVSRCRFERLGHPEVASWNANSVIWMGNARGNSVVDNVFEDIIGDGVSINGQQCNGNLVARNSFTRFSGKKRSWGGESLFTRCIDVQDMSDGNNAVAFNYFTEVPTCIWLDRDGSRNILLRNRAHACRDFIVQ
;
A
#
# COMPACT_ATOMS: atom_id res chain seq x y z
N MET A 1 -12.42 -11.49 -28.32
CA MET A 1 -12.01 -12.78 -27.70
C MET A 1 -10.50 -13.06 -27.71
N LYS A 2 -9.63 -12.17 -28.21
CA LYS A 2 -8.15 -12.40 -28.26
C LYS A 2 -7.39 -11.81 -27.06
N SER A 3 -7.98 -10.96 -26.21
CA SER A 3 -7.31 -10.34 -25.06
C SER A 3 -7.25 -11.18 -23.77
N LEU A 4 -8.09 -12.20 -23.66
CA LEU A 4 -8.14 -13.04 -22.43
C LEU A 4 -6.97 -14.03 -22.30
N ASN A 5 -6.28 -14.33 -23.39
CA ASN A 5 -5.18 -15.30 -23.39
C ASN A 5 -3.81 -14.71 -22.99
N LEU A 6 -3.61 -13.39 -23.05
CA LEU A 6 -2.35 -12.76 -22.64
C LEU A 6 -2.25 -12.52 -21.11
N MET A 7 -3.37 -12.46 -20.41
CA MET A 7 -3.36 -12.19 -18.96
C MET A 7 -3.18 -13.43 -18.08
N LYS A 8 -3.45 -14.63 -18.59
CA LYS A 8 -3.21 -15.87 -17.83
C LYS A 8 -1.76 -16.06 -17.41
N PRO A 9 -0.73 -15.81 -18.24
CA PRO A 9 0.66 -15.90 -17.79
C PRO A 9 1.07 -14.78 -16.85
N VAL A 10 0.55 -13.56 -16.99
CA VAL A 10 0.91 -12.43 -16.14
C VAL A 10 0.41 -12.62 -14.70
N LEU A 11 -0.81 -13.10 -14.50
CA LEU A 11 -1.38 -13.32 -13.17
C LEU A 11 -0.78 -14.55 -12.44
N LEU A 12 -0.38 -15.58 -13.16
CA LEU A 12 0.26 -16.80 -12.61
C LEU A 12 1.77 -16.64 -12.40
N CYS A 13 2.47 -15.88 -13.24
CA CYS A 13 3.89 -15.59 -13.06
C CYS A 13 4.17 -14.67 -11.87
N PHE A 14 3.27 -13.74 -11.54
CA PHE A 14 3.49 -12.81 -10.43
C PHE A 14 3.60 -13.49 -9.06
N SER A 15 2.94 -14.62 -8.83
CA SER A 15 2.95 -15.28 -7.51
C SER A 15 4.16 -16.19 -7.25
N ALA A 16 4.74 -16.80 -8.27
CA ALA A 16 5.83 -17.77 -8.11
C ALA A 16 7.21 -17.17 -8.45
N PHE A 17 7.28 -16.27 -9.42
CA PHE A 17 8.54 -15.69 -9.89
C PHE A 17 9.08 -14.59 -8.96
N MET A 18 8.18 -13.86 -8.27
CA MET A 18 8.58 -12.81 -7.32
C MET A 18 9.23 -13.34 -6.03
N LEU A 19 9.05 -14.62 -5.68
CA LEU A 19 9.56 -15.14 -4.42
C LEU A 19 11.06 -15.49 -4.45
N HIS A 20 11.60 -15.83 -5.61
CA HIS A 20 13.00 -16.28 -5.77
C HIS A 20 13.89 -15.28 -6.51
N ALA A 21 13.33 -14.35 -7.27
CA ALA A 21 14.11 -13.37 -8.04
C ALA A 21 14.49 -12.09 -7.27
N LEU A 22 14.05 -11.97 -6.03
CA LEU A 22 14.22 -10.76 -5.20
C LEU A 22 15.19 -10.94 -4.02
N GLU A 23 15.99 -11.99 -4.01
CA GLU A 23 17.22 -11.97 -3.23
C GLU A 23 18.15 -10.99 -3.92
N GLY A 24 18.13 -9.74 -3.40
CA GLY A 24 18.81 -8.64 -4.02
C GLY A 24 20.30 -8.94 -4.23
N GLN A 25 20.77 -8.73 -5.44
CA GLN A 25 22.20 -8.72 -5.75
C GLN A 25 22.91 -7.46 -5.20
N GLY A 26 22.17 -6.64 -4.42
CA GLY A 26 22.62 -5.41 -3.82
C GLY A 26 23.04 -5.56 -2.34
N LYS A 27 23.25 -4.43 -1.70
CA LYS A 27 23.60 -4.38 -0.27
C LYS A 27 22.40 -4.68 0.60
N GLY A 28 22.65 -5.26 1.79
CA GLY A 28 21.70 -5.34 2.88
C GLY A 28 21.93 -4.21 3.89
N TYR A 29 20.93 -3.39 4.15
CA TYR A 29 20.92 -2.45 5.27
C TYR A 29 20.06 -3.00 6.38
N TYR A 30 20.52 -2.91 7.61
CA TYR A 30 19.83 -3.45 8.77
C TYR A 30 19.35 -2.33 9.68
N VAL A 31 18.11 -2.47 10.16
CA VAL A 31 17.46 -1.50 11.05
C VAL A 31 16.94 -2.23 12.27
N SER A 32 17.15 -1.67 13.46
CA SER A 32 16.62 -2.18 14.72
C SER A 32 16.21 -1.03 15.63
N ALA A 33 14.96 -1.00 16.08
CA ALA A 33 14.49 -0.01 17.06
C ALA A 33 15.25 -0.09 18.40
N ALA A 34 15.86 -1.23 18.71
CA ALA A 34 16.68 -1.43 19.90
C ALA A 34 18.16 -1.04 19.70
N ALA A 35 18.57 -0.61 18.49
CA ALA A 35 19.94 -0.20 18.23
C ALA A 35 20.27 1.10 18.97
N GLY A 36 21.54 1.23 19.34
CA GLY A 36 22.08 2.49 19.82
C GLY A 36 22.25 3.52 18.67
N ASP A 37 22.54 4.76 19.04
CA ASP A 37 22.82 5.81 18.06
C ASP A 37 24.17 5.55 17.36
N GLY A 38 24.34 6.05 16.13
CA GLY A 38 25.58 5.93 15.35
C GLY A 38 25.79 4.57 14.68
N GLY A 39 24.74 3.80 14.41
CA GLY A 39 24.78 2.63 13.53
C GLY A 39 25.21 2.99 12.12
N ASP A 40 25.81 2.05 11.40
CA ASP A 40 26.25 2.19 10.00
C ASP A 40 25.41 1.37 9.01
N GLY A 41 24.33 0.73 9.52
CA GLY A 41 23.42 -0.08 8.73
C GLY A 41 23.91 -1.50 8.43
N THR A 42 25.05 -1.92 8.98
CA THR A 42 25.48 -3.31 8.92
C THR A 42 24.66 -4.17 9.89
N HIS A 43 24.71 -5.49 9.72
CA HIS A 43 24.01 -6.41 10.62
C HIS A 43 24.51 -6.31 12.08
N VAL A 44 25.77 -5.98 12.28
CA VAL A 44 26.40 -5.85 13.62
C VAL A 44 26.10 -4.47 14.24
N ARG A 45 25.97 -3.42 13.41
CA ARG A 45 25.71 -2.05 13.82
C ARG A 45 24.51 -1.47 13.05
N PRO A 46 23.29 -1.99 13.27
CA PRO A 46 22.13 -1.57 12.52
C PRO A 46 21.78 -0.10 12.78
N PHE A 47 21.11 0.53 11.82
CA PHE A 47 20.50 1.83 12.06
C PHE A 47 19.36 1.70 13.09
N LYS A 48 19.10 2.78 13.81
CA LYS A 48 18.01 2.84 14.78
C LYS A 48 16.64 3.09 14.11
N ASP A 49 16.64 3.86 13.04
CA ASP A 49 15.43 4.21 12.31
C ASP A 49 15.47 3.76 10.83
N ILE A 50 14.25 3.59 10.27
CA ILE A 50 14.10 3.09 8.89
C ILE A 50 14.53 4.17 7.89
N GLN A 51 14.35 5.47 8.20
CA GLN A 51 14.67 6.57 7.28
C GLN A 51 16.17 6.62 6.95
N ALA A 52 17.04 6.33 7.92
CA ALA A 52 18.49 6.31 7.68
C ALA A 52 18.86 5.28 6.60
N ALA A 53 18.32 4.06 6.69
CA ALA A 53 18.51 3.04 5.67
C ALA A 53 17.81 3.39 4.33
N ALA A 54 16.59 3.94 4.41
CA ALA A 54 15.80 4.31 3.25
C ALA A 54 16.46 5.39 2.39
N THR A 55 17.20 6.30 3.02
CA THR A 55 17.94 7.36 2.31
C THR A 55 19.11 6.82 1.49
N LEU A 56 19.72 5.70 1.94
CA LEU A 56 20.93 5.15 1.34
C LEU A 56 20.67 4.01 0.34
N ALA A 57 19.53 3.32 0.48
CA ALA A 57 19.24 2.13 -0.31
C ALA A 57 19.00 2.50 -1.78
N GLU A 58 19.72 1.84 -2.67
CA GLU A 58 19.70 2.01 -4.13
C GLU A 58 19.11 0.78 -4.84
N ALA A 59 19.01 0.83 -6.16
CA ALA A 59 18.43 -0.23 -6.99
C ALA A 59 19.11 -1.59 -6.75
N GLY A 60 18.33 -2.56 -6.26
CA GLY A 60 18.76 -3.92 -5.91
C GLY A 60 19.07 -4.11 -4.42
N ASP A 61 19.10 -3.04 -3.62
CA ASP A 61 19.37 -3.12 -2.18
C ASP A 61 18.13 -3.57 -1.38
N THR A 62 18.40 -4.15 -0.22
CA THR A 62 17.34 -4.58 0.71
C THR A 62 17.55 -3.95 2.08
N VAL A 63 16.50 -3.30 2.58
CA VAL A 63 16.40 -2.82 3.96
C VAL A 63 15.70 -3.88 4.81
N TYR A 64 16.45 -4.53 5.67
CA TYR A 64 15.97 -5.51 6.63
C TYR A 64 15.64 -4.83 7.96
N VAL A 65 14.38 -4.91 8.36
CA VAL A 65 13.90 -4.28 9.59
C VAL A 65 13.61 -5.36 10.63
N THR A 66 14.22 -5.27 11.81
CA THR A 66 13.93 -6.22 12.91
C THR A 66 12.55 -5.99 13.49
N GLY A 67 11.95 -7.04 14.07
CA GLY A 67 10.69 -6.93 14.81
C GLY A 67 10.78 -5.83 15.88
N GLY A 68 9.69 -5.08 16.03
CA GLY A 68 9.62 -3.96 16.96
C GLY A 68 8.62 -2.90 16.53
N LEU A 69 8.49 -1.86 17.34
CA LEU A 69 7.63 -0.72 17.09
C LEU A 69 8.46 0.46 16.52
N TYR A 70 8.05 0.95 15.38
CA TYR A 70 8.62 2.10 14.70
C TYR A 70 7.56 3.19 14.55
N VAL A 71 7.83 4.36 15.16
CA VAL A 71 6.98 5.53 14.98
C VAL A 71 7.55 6.34 13.81
N VAL A 72 6.76 6.48 12.76
CA VAL A 72 7.23 7.01 11.47
C VAL A 72 6.25 8.05 10.93
N GLU A 73 6.79 9.15 10.45
CA GLU A 73 6.06 10.21 9.76
C GLU A 73 6.81 10.60 8.49
N GLY A 74 6.17 10.37 7.33
CA GLY A 74 6.74 10.80 6.06
C GLY A 74 7.99 10.05 5.61
N LEU A 75 8.16 8.78 6.00
CA LEU A 75 9.29 7.97 5.55
C LEU A 75 9.30 7.89 4.03
N LYS A 76 10.38 8.36 3.43
CA LYS A 76 10.55 8.39 1.98
C LYS A 76 11.91 7.80 1.58
N PRO A 77 11.92 6.74 0.73
CA PRO A 77 13.16 6.24 0.14
C PRO A 77 13.87 7.33 -0.68
N GLY A 78 15.18 7.39 -0.58
CA GLY A 78 16.01 8.38 -1.29
C GLY A 78 16.14 8.09 -2.79
N HIS A 79 16.01 6.83 -3.18
CA HIS A 79 16.24 6.38 -4.55
C HIS A 79 15.15 5.44 -5.05
N SER A 80 14.96 5.45 -6.36
CA SER A 80 14.16 4.48 -7.09
C SER A 80 14.95 3.19 -7.33
N GLY A 81 14.25 2.09 -7.44
CA GLY A 81 14.78 0.89 -8.07
C GLY A 81 14.76 0.99 -9.60
N SER A 82 15.00 -0.13 -10.26
CA SER A 82 14.84 -0.31 -11.69
C SER A 82 14.13 -1.64 -11.97
N GLU A 83 13.70 -1.86 -13.20
CA GLU A 83 13.08 -3.11 -13.60
C GLU A 83 13.98 -4.31 -13.25
N GLY A 84 13.42 -5.27 -12.50
CA GLY A 84 14.15 -6.43 -11.99
C GLY A 84 15.13 -6.16 -10.82
N ARG A 85 15.34 -4.89 -10.42
CA ARG A 85 16.23 -4.50 -9.32
C ARG A 85 15.49 -3.51 -8.39
N PHE A 86 14.61 -4.03 -7.58
CA PHE A 86 13.82 -3.22 -6.64
C PHE A 86 14.69 -2.70 -5.48
N VAL A 87 14.31 -1.55 -4.93
CA VAL A 87 14.67 -1.20 -3.55
C VAL A 87 13.65 -1.91 -2.65
N VAL A 88 14.11 -2.83 -1.80
CA VAL A 88 13.24 -3.72 -1.03
C VAL A 88 13.23 -3.32 0.44
N PHE A 89 12.04 -3.18 1.03
CA PHE A 89 11.83 -3.03 2.46
C PHE A 89 11.09 -4.25 2.98
N ARG A 90 11.68 -4.97 3.95
CA ARG A 90 11.07 -6.18 4.51
C ARG A 90 11.51 -6.46 5.94
N PRO A 91 10.70 -7.17 6.74
CA PRO A 91 11.13 -7.68 8.03
C PRO A 91 12.35 -8.61 7.89
N LEU A 92 13.27 -8.50 8.85
CA LEU A 92 14.33 -9.48 9.00
C LEU A 92 13.72 -10.80 9.53
N PRO A 93 13.86 -11.91 8.80
CA PRO A 93 13.27 -13.18 9.20
C PRO A 93 13.67 -13.61 10.61
N GLY A 94 12.74 -14.17 11.38
CA GLY A 94 12.99 -14.68 12.73
C GLY A 94 13.05 -13.63 13.84
N THR A 95 12.86 -12.34 13.54
CA THR A 95 12.95 -11.26 14.56
C THR A 95 11.59 -10.78 15.08
N GLY A 96 10.49 -11.32 14.57
CA GLY A 96 9.14 -10.94 14.97
C GLY A 96 8.48 -9.92 14.03
N GLU A 97 7.35 -9.40 14.46
CA GLU A 97 6.53 -8.47 13.69
C GLU A 97 7.15 -7.06 13.67
N VAL A 98 7.19 -6.44 12.51
CA VAL A 98 7.56 -5.03 12.36
C VAL A 98 6.29 -4.19 12.35
N VAL A 99 6.07 -3.45 13.42
CA VAL A 99 4.89 -2.60 13.60
C VAL A 99 5.27 -1.15 13.30
N VAL A 100 4.56 -0.54 12.38
CA VAL A 100 4.71 0.87 12.02
C VAL A 100 3.49 1.65 12.50
N ARG A 101 3.73 2.75 13.22
CA ARG A 101 2.71 3.69 13.68
C ARG A 101 3.01 5.11 13.24
N HIS A 102 1.96 5.89 13.05
CA HIS A 102 2.05 7.34 12.94
C HIS A 102 2.06 7.98 14.34
N PRO A 103 2.76 9.10 14.57
CA PRO A 103 2.81 9.73 15.90
C PRO A 103 1.47 10.29 16.40
N ASP A 104 0.40 10.24 15.61
CA ASP A 104 -0.94 10.72 15.97
C ASP A 104 -1.00 12.22 16.36
N VAL A 105 -0.09 13.02 15.89
CA VAL A 105 -0.14 14.47 16.05
C VAL A 105 -1.20 15.01 15.12
N LEU A 106 -2.08 15.88 15.64
CA LEU A 106 -3.08 16.59 14.79
C LEU A 106 -2.33 17.39 13.73
N PRO A 107 -2.57 17.14 12.45
CA PRO A 107 -1.70 17.65 11.41
C PRO A 107 -2.05 19.09 11.01
N GLY A 108 -1.01 19.89 10.83
CA GLY A 108 -1.04 20.98 9.85
C GLY A 108 -0.87 20.46 8.43
N ASP A 109 -0.10 19.38 8.26
CA ASP A 109 0.15 18.74 6.98
C ASP A 109 -0.06 17.23 7.09
N TYR A 110 -0.96 16.70 6.25
CA TYR A 110 -1.25 15.29 6.15
C TYR A 110 -0.12 14.57 5.39
N SER A 111 0.86 14.03 6.09
CA SER A 111 1.89 13.18 5.49
C SER A 111 1.43 11.73 5.34
N ALA A 112 1.96 11.04 4.36
CA ALA A 112 1.87 9.58 4.31
C ALA A 112 2.83 8.98 5.34
N VAL A 113 2.50 7.82 5.92
CA VAL A 113 3.44 7.14 6.81
C VAL A 113 4.63 6.61 6.01
N PHE A 114 4.37 5.97 4.88
CA PHE A 114 5.38 5.53 3.92
C PHE A 114 5.11 6.17 2.56
N ASP A 115 6.00 7.05 2.09
CA ASP A 115 5.82 7.82 0.86
C ASP A 115 6.64 7.26 -0.31
N LEU A 116 5.96 6.60 -1.25
CA LEU A 116 6.52 6.12 -2.51
C LEU A 116 6.23 7.07 -3.68
N SER A 117 5.76 8.30 -3.40
CA SER A 117 5.37 9.24 -4.45
C SER A 117 6.53 9.59 -5.37
N GLY A 118 6.28 9.44 -6.68
CA GLY A 118 7.26 9.68 -7.74
C GLY A 118 8.37 8.63 -7.86
N LEU A 119 8.38 7.61 -6.99
CA LEU A 119 9.39 6.56 -7.03
C LEU A 119 9.00 5.43 -7.98
N LYS A 120 10.02 4.68 -8.42
CA LYS A 120 9.86 3.52 -9.28
C LYS A 120 10.46 2.29 -8.65
N TYR A 121 9.83 1.14 -8.86
CA TYR A 121 10.37 -0.18 -8.51
C TYR A 121 10.83 -0.25 -7.04
N VAL A 122 9.99 0.20 -6.12
CA VAL A 122 10.17 0.00 -4.68
C VAL A 122 9.21 -1.08 -4.21
N TRP A 123 9.70 -2.01 -3.43
CA TRP A 123 8.88 -3.06 -2.84
C TRP A 123 8.83 -2.94 -1.31
N LEU A 124 7.65 -2.70 -0.79
CA LEU A 124 7.32 -2.71 0.63
C LEU A 124 6.55 -3.99 0.95
N GLY A 125 7.11 -4.85 1.80
CA GLY A 125 6.46 -6.12 2.08
C GLY A 125 6.57 -6.60 3.52
N GLY A 126 5.47 -7.15 4.06
CA GLY A 126 5.45 -7.83 5.35
C GLY A 126 5.39 -6.95 6.59
N PHE A 127 5.09 -5.66 6.46
CA PHE A 127 4.94 -4.72 7.57
C PHE A 127 3.51 -4.73 8.12
N THR A 128 3.37 -4.42 9.42
CA THR A 128 2.08 -4.13 10.04
C THR A 128 1.96 -2.65 10.33
N PHE A 129 0.99 -1.99 9.72
CA PHE A 129 0.60 -0.61 9.99
C PHE A 129 -0.62 -0.64 10.91
N ARG A 130 -0.51 -0.10 12.13
CA ARG A 130 -1.62 -0.17 13.08
C ARG A 130 -1.75 1.02 14.01
N ASP A 131 -2.98 1.20 14.52
CA ASP A 131 -3.32 2.09 15.61
C ASP A 131 -2.95 3.54 15.37
N PHE A 132 -3.26 4.11 14.19
CA PHE A 132 -3.13 5.54 13.97
C PHE A 132 -4.36 6.13 13.28
N LYS A 133 -4.62 7.41 13.56
CA LYS A 133 -5.87 8.10 13.22
C LYS A 133 -5.71 9.17 12.17
N TYR A 134 -4.58 9.86 12.13
CA TYR A 134 -4.44 11.16 11.48
C TYR A 134 -3.49 11.20 10.28
N ALA A 135 -2.89 10.11 9.87
CA ALA A 135 -2.09 10.10 8.64
C ALA A 135 -2.98 10.30 7.40
N LYS A 136 -2.44 10.93 6.38
CA LYS A 136 -3.09 11.07 5.07
C LYS A 136 -3.41 9.70 4.46
N CYS A 137 -2.42 8.82 4.51
CA CYS A 137 -2.54 7.41 4.13
C CYS A 137 -1.40 6.63 4.82
N ALA A 138 -1.55 5.32 4.93
CA ALA A 138 -0.43 4.48 5.37
C ALA A 138 0.66 4.45 4.30
N VAL A 139 0.28 4.26 3.03
CA VAL A 139 1.22 4.25 1.91
C VAL A 139 0.72 5.17 0.79
N SER A 140 1.53 6.16 0.41
CA SER A 140 1.31 6.98 -0.77
C SER A 140 2.10 6.42 -1.95
N MET A 141 1.43 6.24 -3.09
CA MET A 141 2.02 5.80 -4.35
C MET A 141 1.70 6.81 -5.46
N ASN A 142 1.58 8.10 -5.11
CA ASN A 142 1.23 9.15 -6.08
C ASN A 142 2.33 9.33 -7.14
N GLY A 143 1.99 9.19 -8.43
CA GLY A 143 2.96 9.29 -9.53
C GLY A 143 4.03 8.18 -9.55
N SER A 144 3.85 7.11 -8.78
CA SER A 144 4.80 5.99 -8.74
C SER A 144 4.62 5.05 -9.93
N GLU A 145 5.67 4.27 -10.23
CA GLU A 145 5.68 3.32 -11.33
C GLU A 145 6.32 1.99 -10.91
N GLY A 146 5.63 0.87 -11.17
CA GLY A 146 6.15 -0.47 -10.93
C GLY A 146 6.43 -0.80 -9.45
N CYS A 147 5.90 -0.02 -8.51
CA CYS A 147 6.07 -0.28 -7.08
C CYS A 147 5.14 -1.40 -6.59
N VAL A 148 5.54 -2.07 -5.52
CA VAL A 148 4.78 -3.20 -4.95
C VAL A 148 4.57 -3.00 -3.45
N VAL A 149 3.31 -3.14 -3.00
CA VAL A 149 2.95 -3.27 -1.59
C VAL A 149 2.35 -4.65 -1.38
N SER A 150 3.01 -5.50 -0.60
CA SER A 150 2.56 -6.87 -0.46
C SER A 150 2.73 -7.46 0.94
N ARG A 151 1.82 -8.40 1.30
CA ARG A 151 1.85 -9.13 2.59
C ARG A 151 1.93 -8.22 3.82
N CYS A 152 1.46 -6.99 3.67
CA CYS A 152 1.31 -6.05 4.76
C CYS A 152 -0.04 -6.27 5.47
N ARG A 153 -0.08 -5.90 6.75
CA ARG A 153 -1.33 -5.77 7.51
C ARG A 153 -1.58 -4.31 7.81
N PHE A 154 -2.81 -3.89 7.62
CA PHE A 154 -3.32 -2.57 7.92
C PHE A 154 -4.47 -2.74 8.90
N GLU A 155 -4.29 -2.32 10.14
CA GLU A 155 -5.21 -2.62 11.24
C GLU A 155 -5.56 -1.38 12.05
N ARG A 156 -6.86 -1.17 12.32
CA ARG A 156 -7.37 -0.10 13.20
C ARG A 156 -6.84 1.27 12.78
N LEU A 157 -7.03 1.59 11.49
CA LEU A 157 -6.60 2.86 10.90
C LEU A 157 -7.78 3.78 10.64
N GLY A 158 -7.54 5.09 10.78
CA GLY A 158 -8.50 6.13 10.48
C GLY A 158 -9.31 6.61 11.69
N HIS A 159 -10.12 7.63 11.49
CA HIS A 159 -10.97 8.24 12.51
C HIS A 159 -12.25 8.79 11.88
N PRO A 160 -13.44 8.58 12.50
CA PRO A 160 -14.72 8.96 11.90
C PRO A 160 -14.89 10.48 11.72
N GLU A 161 -14.27 11.28 12.59
CA GLU A 161 -14.39 12.75 12.56
C GLU A 161 -13.32 13.43 11.67
N VAL A 162 -12.35 12.69 11.16
CA VAL A 162 -11.36 13.24 10.23
C VAL A 162 -11.95 13.29 8.84
N ALA A 163 -12.64 14.40 8.55
CA ALA A 163 -13.16 14.66 7.22
C ALA A 163 -12.08 15.30 6.35
N SER A 164 -11.65 14.65 5.29
CA SER A 164 -10.84 15.31 4.28
C SER A 164 -11.11 14.76 2.88
N TRP A 165 -10.91 15.62 1.88
CA TRP A 165 -11.10 15.28 0.47
C TRP A 165 -10.08 14.24 -0.04
N ASN A 166 -8.90 14.22 0.56
CA ASN A 166 -7.74 13.49 0.06
C ASN A 166 -7.07 12.61 1.11
N ALA A 167 -7.63 12.49 2.28
CA ALA A 167 -7.07 11.70 3.34
C ALA A 167 -8.00 10.53 3.64
N ASN A 168 -7.41 9.45 4.11
CA ASN A 168 -8.07 8.26 4.62
C ASN A 168 -8.35 7.16 3.58
N SER A 169 -7.57 7.08 2.53
CA SER A 169 -7.31 5.78 1.90
C SER A 169 -6.10 5.18 2.56
N VAL A 170 -6.17 3.91 2.94
CA VAL A 170 -5.00 3.22 3.52
C VAL A 170 -3.85 3.23 2.51
N ILE A 171 -4.12 2.94 1.26
CA ILE A 171 -3.17 3.06 0.15
C ILE A 171 -3.74 4.00 -0.91
N TRP A 172 -2.97 5.01 -1.28
CA TRP A 172 -3.33 5.96 -2.32
C TRP A 172 -2.44 5.80 -3.55
N MET A 173 -3.05 5.49 -4.69
CA MET A 173 -2.42 5.48 -6.00
C MET A 173 -2.98 6.63 -6.86
N GLY A 174 -2.38 7.83 -6.76
CA GLY A 174 -2.70 8.98 -7.60
C GLY A 174 -1.80 9.03 -8.82
N ASN A 175 -2.35 9.12 -10.05
CA ASN A 175 -1.57 9.17 -11.29
C ASN A 175 -0.48 8.07 -11.40
N ALA A 176 -0.72 6.91 -10.86
CA ALA A 176 0.23 5.82 -10.65
C ALA A 176 0.13 4.76 -11.75
N ARG A 177 1.24 4.13 -12.14
CA ARG A 177 1.30 3.21 -13.28
C ARG A 177 1.96 1.88 -12.94
N GLY A 178 1.35 0.76 -13.36
CA GLY A 178 1.96 -0.56 -13.26
C GLY A 178 2.28 -1.02 -11.84
N ASN A 179 1.66 -0.43 -10.82
CA ASN A 179 1.89 -0.79 -9.43
C ASN A 179 1.06 -2.00 -9.02
N SER A 180 1.48 -2.66 -7.95
CA SER A 180 0.79 -3.83 -7.41
C SER A 180 0.54 -3.69 -5.90
N VAL A 181 -0.72 -3.90 -5.51
CA VAL A 181 -1.15 -4.04 -4.11
C VAL A 181 -1.70 -5.44 -3.96
N VAL A 182 -0.90 -6.36 -3.40
CA VAL A 182 -1.22 -7.78 -3.47
C VAL A 182 -0.97 -8.52 -2.14
N ASP A 183 -1.84 -9.50 -1.84
CA ASP A 183 -1.70 -10.37 -0.66
C ASP A 183 -1.69 -9.61 0.68
N ASN A 184 -2.36 -8.46 0.77
CA ASN A 184 -2.43 -7.66 2.00
C ASN A 184 -3.72 -7.96 2.77
N VAL A 185 -3.70 -7.63 4.07
CA VAL A 185 -4.85 -7.70 4.96
C VAL A 185 -5.20 -6.30 5.44
N PHE A 186 -6.45 -5.91 5.27
CA PHE A 186 -7.03 -4.65 5.76
C PHE A 186 -8.14 -4.97 6.74
N GLU A 187 -8.01 -4.54 7.98
CA GLU A 187 -8.89 -4.94 9.07
C GLU A 187 -9.21 -3.77 10.00
N ASP A 188 -10.50 -3.59 10.35
CA ASP A 188 -10.96 -2.51 11.23
C ASP A 188 -10.56 -1.11 10.71
N ILE A 189 -10.90 -0.83 9.47
CA ILE A 189 -10.53 0.44 8.79
C ILE A 189 -11.70 1.42 8.83
N ILE A 190 -11.41 2.66 9.19
CA ILE A 190 -12.34 3.80 9.08
C ILE A 190 -11.91 4.66 7.89
N GLY A 191 -12.60 4.52 6.78
CA GLY A 191 -12.27 5.18 5.52
C GLY A 191 -12.11 4.22 4.36
N ASP A 192 -11.38 4.63 3.33
CA ASP A 192 -11.19 3.84 2.12
C ASP A 192 -9.95 2.92 2.24
N GLY A 193 -9.99 1.75 1.63
CA GLY A 193 -8.87 0.81 1.62
C GLY A 193 -7.82 1.20 0.59
N VAL A 194 -8.06 0.88 -0.67
CA VAL A 194 -7.16 1.21 -1.78
C VAL A 194 -7.86 2.15 -2.74
N SER A 195 -7.27 3.30 -3.01
CA SER A 195 -7.80 4.28 -3.97
C SER A 195 -6.87 4.41 -5.18
N ILE A 196 -7.43 4.20 -6.37
CA ILE A 196 -6.80 4.43 -7.67
C ILE A 196 -7.46 5.68 -8.25
N ASN A 197 -6.74 6.80 -8.28
CA ASN A 197 -7.33 8.09 -8.62
C ASN A 197 -6.39 8.92 -9.49
N GLY A 198 -6.92 9.44 -10.59
CA GLY A 198 -6.21 10.39 -11.45
C GLY A 198 -6.06 9.94 -12.89
N GLN A 199 -5.88 10.93 -13.76
CA GLN A 199 -5.92 10.78 -15.22
C GLN A 199 -4.84 9.86 -15.80
N GLN A 200 -3.81 9.53 -15.04
CA GLN A 200 -2.70 8.71 -15.52
C GLN A 200 -2.60 7.34 -14.84
N CYS A 201 -3.61 6.96 -14.06
CA CYS A 201 -3.64 5.63 -13.45
C CYS A 201 -3.86 4.56 -14.51
N ASN A 202 -2.86 3.72 -14.73
CA ASN A 202 -2.90 2.70 -15.78
C ASN A 202 -2.12 1.44 -15.38
N GLY A 203 -2.71 0.27 -15.67
CA GLY A 203 -2.03 -1.00 -15.49
C GLY A 203 -1.76 -1.40 -14.03
N ASN A 204 -2.43 -0.75 -13.07
CA ASN A 204 -2.27 -1.11 -11.65
C ASN A 204 -3.05 -2.39 -11.33
N LEU A 205 -2.52 -3.16 -10.38
CA LEU A 205 -3.10 -4.42 -9.92
C LEU A 205 -3.44 -4.35 -8.42
N VAL A 206 -4.70 -4.58 -8.06
CA VAL A 206 -5.14 -4.80 -6.69
C VAL A 206 -5.69 -6.23 -6.60
N ALA A 207 -4.92 -7.16 -6.02
CA ALA A 207 -5.30 -8.56 -6.07
C ALA A 207 -4.96 -9.36 -4.81
N ARG A 208 -5.79 -10.37 -4.52
CA ARG A 208 -5.62 -11.31 -3.41
C ARG A 208 -5.50 -10.64 -2.04
N ASN A 209 -6.14 -9.47 -1.90
CA ASN A 209 -6.23 -8.79 -0.61
C ASN A 209 -7.49 -9.22 0.13
N SER A 210 -7.44 -9.17 1.46
CA SER A 210 -8.59 -9.34 2.34
C SER A 210 -8.98 -8.00 2.96
N PHE A 211 -10.26 -7.67 2.88
CA PHE A 211 -10.85 -6.46 3.46
C PHE A 211 -11.94 -6.86 4.44
N THR A 212 -11.78 -6.52 5.71
CA THR A 212 -12.67 -6.97 6.78
C THR A 212 -13.01 -5.84 7.74
N ARG A 213 -14.29 -5.71 8.10
CA ARG A 213 -14.80 -4.73 9.08
C ARG A 213 -14.40 -3.28 8.77
N PHE A 214 -14.87 -2.80 7.65
CA PHE A 214 -14.75 -1.38 7.29
C PHE A 214 -15.92 -0.59 7.82
N SER A 215 -15.65 0.64 8.27
CA SER A 215 -16.67 1.61 8.66
C SER A 215 -16.45 2.95 7.98
N GLY A 216 -17.56 3.70 7.83
CA GLY A 216 -17.53 4.96 7.12
C GLY A 216 -17.00 6.11 7.94
N LYS A 217 -16.51 7.11 7.25
CA LYS A 217 -16.15 8.44 7.77
C LYS A 217 -17.14 9.49 7.30
N LYS A 218 -17.22 10.61 8.02
CA LYS A 218 -18.00 11.77 7.58
C LYS A 218 -17.39 12.37 6.29
N ARG A 219 -18.27 12.82 5.39
CA ARG A 219 -17.84 13.58 4.21
C ARG A 219 -17.62 15.05 4.57
N SER A 220 -16.60 15.66 4.00
CA SER A 220 -16.33 17.10 4.17
C SER A 220 -17.30 18.02 3.43
N TRP A 221 -18.10 17.50 2.51
CA TRP A 221 -18.98 18.26 1.58
C TRP A 221 -20.44 17.83 1.62
N GLY A 222 -21.02 17.90 2.79
CA GLY A 222 -22.48 17.83 2.98
C GLY A 222 -23.05 16.42 3.06
N GLY A 223 -23.55 16.11 4.22
CA GLY A 223 -24.36 14.94 4.52
C GLY A 223 -23.84 14.14 5.70
N GLU A 224 -24.74 13.66 6.52
CA GLU A 224 -24.44 12.82 7.69
C GLU A 224 -24.09 11.36 7.31
N SER A 225 -24.13 11.01 6.02
CA SER A 225 -23.89 9.64 5.60
C SER A 225 -22.42 9.27 5.71
N LEU A 226 -22.14 8.28 6.50
CA LEU A 226 -20.84 7.65 6.57
C LEU A 226 -20.53 6.95 5.24
N PHE A 227 -19.34 7.21 4.68
CA PHE A 227 -18.93 6.69 3.40
C PHE A 227 -17.62 5.92 3.51
N THR A 228 -17.53 4.78 2.86
CA THR A 228 -16.31 3.98 2.80
C THR A 228 -16.34 3.04 1.60
N ARG A 229 -15.20 2.82 1.01
CA ARG A 229 -14.97 1.93 -0.14
C ARG A 229 -13.72 1.10 0.13
N CYS A 230 -13.83 -0.21 0.02
CA CYS A 230 -12.63 -1.04 0.17
C CYS A 230 -11.66 -0.83 -0.98
N ILE A 231 -12.18 -0.76 -2.20
CA ILE A 231 -11.41 -0.40 -3.39
C ILE A 231 -12.19 0.65 -4.17
N ASP A 232 -11.53 1.76 -4.42
CA ASP A 232 -12.06 2.91 -5.14
C ASP A 232 -11.26 3.13 -6.42
N VAL A 233 -11.90 2.99 -7.56
CA VAL A 233 -11.29 3.23 -8.86
C VAL A 233 -11.94 4.46 -9.48
N GLN A 234 -11.26 5.58 -9.37
CA GLN A 234 -11.67 6.87 -9.90
C GLN A 234 -10.66 7.28 -10.96
N ASP A 235 -10.76 6.74 -12.13
CA ASP A 235 -9.86 7.17 -13.16
C ASP A 235 -10.65 7.78 -14.32
N MET A 236 -10.14 8.88 -14.83
CA MET A 236 -10.64 9.58 -16.00
C MET A 236 -9.78 9.24 -17.23
N SER A 237 -8.87 8.25 -17.11
CA SER A 237 -7.89 7.90 -18.13
C SER A 237 -8.20 6.54 -18.79
N ASP A 238 -7.26 6.07 -19.57
CA ASP A 238 -7.36 4.83 -20.35
C ASP A 238 -7.62 3.53 -19.55
N GLY A 239 -7.66 3.59 -18.22
CA GLY A 239 -7.99 2.45 -17.36
C GLY A 239 -6.92 1.36 -17.40
N ASN A 240 -7.31 0.16 -17.79
CA ASN A 240 -6.49 -1.07 -17.76
C ASN A 240 -6.01 -1.46 -16.36
N ASN A 241 -6.64 -0.96 -15.29
CA ASN A 241 -6.36 -1.43 -13.94
C ASN A 241 -7.09 -2.76 -13.70
N ALA A 242 -6.52 -3.63 -12.89
CA ALA A 242 -7.11 -4.91 -12.55
C ALA A 242 -7.39 -5.02 -11.05
N VAL A 243 -8.63 -5.36 -10.70
CA VAL A 243 -9.07 -5.69 -9.36
C VAL A 243 -9.50 -7.16 -9.36
N ALA A 244 -8.70 -8.04 -8.74
CA ALA A 244 -8.89 -9.46 -8.95
C ALA A 244 -8.66 -10.31 -7.69
N PHE A 245 -9.50 -11.33 -7.49
CA PHE A 245 -9.34 -12.33 -6.42
C PHE A 245 -9.32 -11.74 -5.00
N ASN A 246 -9.88 -10.55 -4.79
CA ASN A 246 -9.99 -9.97 -3.46
C ASN A 246 -11.19 -10.58 -2.71
N TYR A 247 -11.07 -10.58 -1.39
CA TYR A 247 -12.11 -11.06 -0.49
C TYR A 247 -12.57 -9.93 0.43
N PHE A 248 -13.89 -9.75 0.54
CA PHE A 248 -14.53 -8.70 1.32
C PHE A 248 -15.48 -9.32 2.34
N THR A 249 -15.39 -8.91 3.59
CA THR A 249 -16.27 -9.39 4.66
C THR A 249 -16.67 -8.25 5.60
N GLU A 250 -17.96 -8.13 5.89
CA GLU A 250 -18.49 -7.12 6.80
C GLU A 250 -18.08 -5.69 6.40
N VAL A 251 -18.25 -5.36 5.12
CA VAL A 251 -17.89 -4.06 4.57
C VAL A 251 -19.09 -3.39 3.90
N PRO A 252 -19.25 -2.06 3.97
CA PRO A 252 -20.35 -1.37 3.34
C PRO A 252 -20.29 -1.43 1.81
N THR A 253 -19.16 -1.07 1.20
CA THR A 253 -18.97 -1.10 -0.25
C THR A 253 -17.66 -1.77 -0.60
N CYS A 254 -17.72 -2.83 -1.41
CA CYS A 254 -16.53 -3.57 -1.80
C CYS A 254 -15.72 -2.83 -2.84
N ILE A 255 -16.32 -2.51 -3.97
CA ILE A 255 -15.65 -1.86 -5.11
C ILE A 255 -16.53 -0.70 -5.60
N TRP A 256 -15.92 0.46 -5.75
CA TRP A 256 -16.53 1.64 -6.35
C TRP A 256 -15.83 1.98 -7.65
N LEU A 257 -16.60 2.16 -8.71
CA LEU A 257 -16.12 2.63 -10.01
C LEU A 257 -16.73 3.99 -10.28
N ASP A 258 -15.94 5.04 -10.36
CA ASP A 258 -16.44 6.38 -10.65
C ASP A 258 -15.84 6.92 -11.95
N ARG A 259 -16.71 7.53 -12.79
CA ARG A 259 -16.37 8.25 -14.01
C ARG A 259 -15.48 7.49 -15.00
N ASP A 260 -16.06 6.44 -15.58
CA ASP A 260 -15.54 5.76 -16.78
C ASP A 260 -14.09 5.29 -16.74
N GLY A 261 -13.77 4.46 -15.76
CA GLY A 261 -12.64 3.57 -15.94
C GLY A 261 -12.91 2.57 -17.07
N SER A 262 -12.99 3.05 -18.30
CA SER A 262 -13.11 2.20 -19.47
C SER A 262 -11.89 1.29 -19.54
N ARG A 263 -12.08 -0.03 -19.64
CA ARG A 263 -11.07 -1.08 -19.70
C ARG A 263 -10.51 -1.58 -18.35
N ASN A 264 -11.07 -1.19 -17.21
CA ASN A 264 -10.72 -1.84 -15.94
C ASN A 264 -11.25 -3.28 -15.90
N ILE A 265 -10.50 -4.16 -15.28
CA ILE A 265 -10.81 -5.59 -15.22
C ILE A 265 -11.16 -5.96 -13.79
N LEU A 266 -12.40 -6.42 -13.59
CA LEU A 266 -12.86 -7.01 -12.34
C LEU A 266 -12.94 -8.53 -12.50
N LEU A 267 -12.15 -9.29 -11.72
CA LEU A 267 -12.07 -10.73 -11.91
C LEU A 267 -12.09 -11.49 -10.58
N ARG A 268 -13.09 -12.39 -10.42
CA ARG A 268 -13.16 -13.36 -9.31
C ARG A 268 -13.02 -12.77 -7.91
N ASN A 269 -13.50 -11.54 -7.70
CA ASN A 269 -13.63 -10.99 -6.37
C ASN A 269 -14.81 -11.67 -5.66
N ARG A 270 -14.71 -11.82 -4.34
CA ARG A 270 -15.74 -12.48 -3.52
C ARG A 270 -16.12 -11.59 -2.34
N ALA A 271 -17.40 -11.56 -2.02
CA ALA A 271 -17.93 -10.79 -0.89
C ALA A 271 -18.85 -11.67 -0.02
N HIS A 272 -18.80 -11.43 1.29
CA HIS A 272 -19.68 -12.00 2.30
C HIS A 272 -20.10 -10.92 3.29
N ALA A 273 -21.40 -10.86 3.61
CA ALA A 273 -21.97 -9.87 4.52
C ALA A 273 -21.63 -8.42 4.14
N CYS A 274 -21.73 -8.09 2.86
CA CYS A 274 -21.44 -6.75 2.33
C CYS A 274 -22.77 -6.10 1.87
N ARG A 275 -22.89 -4.78 2.02
CA ARG A 275 -24.09 -4.07 1.55
C ARG A 275 -24.08 -3.93 0.03
N ASP A 276 -22.98 -3.42 -0.53
CA ASP A 276 -22.84 -3.16 -1.96
C ASP A 276 -21.56 -3.86 -2.48
N PHE A 277 -21.68 -4.68 -3.54
CA PHE A 277 -20.53 -5.36 -4.09
C PHE A 277 -19.80 -4.51 -5.12
N ILE A 278 -20.50 -3.97 -6.10
CA ILE A 278 -19.99 -3.02 -7.08
C ILE A 278 -20.96 -1.87 -7.20
N VAL A 279 -20.45 -0.65 -7.12
CA VAL A 279 -21.22 0.58 -7.36
C VAL A 279 -20.54 1.34 -8.48
N GLN A 280 -21.36 1.83 -9.44
CA GLN A 280 -20.90 2.59 -10.61
C GLN A 280 -21.67 3.91 -10.69
#